data_9b70ef55b75eb31d3f840f436c0ae89d
#
_entry.id   9b70ef55b75eb31d3f840f436c0ae89d
#
_cell.length_a   1.000
_cell.length_b   1.000
_cell.length_c   1.000
_cell.angle_alpha   90.00
_cell.angle_beta   90.00
_cell.angle_gamma   90.00
#
_symmetry.space_group_name_H-M   'P 1'
#
loop_
_entity.id
_entity.type
_entity.pdbx_description
1 polymer ?
#
loop_
_entity_poly.entity_id
_entity_poly.type
_entity_poly.pdbx_seq_one_letter_code
_entity_poly.pdbx_strand_id
1 'polypeptide(L)'
;MSFDFDAAVSAPHRMQPGLRRLAPGAVQLTPTVAAHRGRARHLREKLAVLGAFRSQAMLSVPGFDAQPALAALASHAAGEHPAALRLDVDRWTAPGLGWALDADDRPQALGGDWPEIGLLLAGLPREWRRPGLLALAFAEDFALLDAATATLPWLAVALPSMWAPEQKIGRHFAEVHAPVADNRLITGAAGPLVKLVTQEAERWERFVWTLTAHPRLHAHPQRVDAARWGPIAQMPGTPAADAQIAANTWWRTERQTFIPVPGRPAGAAQAVFTILVSLTPLVRAFDAPGQAARVHEALASMSAAVLAYRGLGDVQAPLLRWLARRAVEPAA
;
A
#
# COMPACT_ATOMS: atom_id res chain seq x y z
N MET A 1 1.87 -13.82 -0.84
CA MET A 1 3.04 -13.30 -0.12
C MET A 1 2.64 -12.94 1.28
N SER A 2 3.43 -13.30 2.26
CA SER A 2 3.19 -12.97 3.67
C SER A 2 3.91 -11.67 4.03
N PHE A 3 3.34 -10.90 4.94
CA PHE A 3 3.99 -9.80 5.60
C PHE A 3 5.18 -10.34 6.41
N ASP A 4 6.35 -9.72 6.25
CA ASP A 4 7.52 -10.09 7.05
C ASP A 4 7.50 -9.32 8.37
N PHE A 5 7.06 -10.01 9.41
CA PHE A 5 6.92 -9.44 10.74
C PHE A 5 8.26 -8.99 11.31
N ASP A 6 9.31 -9.78 11.12
CA ASP A 6 10.63 -9.51 11.70
C ASP A 6 11.31 -8.31 11.05
N ALA A 7 11.10 -8.13 9.76
CA ALA A 7 11.58 -6.94 9.05
C ALA A 7 10.80 -5.67 9.39
N ALA A 8 9.52 -5.80 9.77
CA ALA A 8 8.63 -4.66 9.98
C ALA A 8 8.59 -4.16 11.42
N VAL A 9 8.63 -5.07 12.40
CA VAL A 9 8.41 -4.74 13.81
C VAL A 9 9.73 -4.64 14.54
N SER A 10 10.26 -3.42 14.65
CA SER A 10 11.38 -3.13 15.54
C SER A 10 10.88 -2.88 16.96
N ALA A 11 11.56 -3.48 17.93
CA ALA A 11 11.35 -3.24 19.35
C ALA A 11 12.71 -2.96 20.00
N PRO A 12 12.93 -1.77 20.56
CA PRO A 12 12.02 -0.61 20.60
C PRO A 12 11.68 -0.03 19.21
N HIS A 13 10.55 0.66 19.13
CA HIS A 13 10.07 1.28 17.89
C HIS A 13 11.08 2.30 17.34
N ARG A 14 11.34 2.24 16.03
CA ARG A 14 12.18 3.21 15.33
C ARG A 14 11.54 3.61 14.01
N MET A 15 11.46 4.91 13.76
CA MET A 15 11.08 5.45 12.46
C MET A 15 12.32 5.48 11.56
N GLN A 16 12.40 4.53 10.63
CA GLN A 16 13.56 4.36 9.75
C GLN A 16 13.10 3.97 8.33
N PRO A 17 13.96 4.14 7.31
CA PRO A 17 13.65 3.71 5.95
C PRO A 17 13.30 2.22 5.85
N GLY A 18 14.00 1.36 6.59
CA GLY A 18 13.71 -0.08 6.66
C GLY A 18 13.80 -0.81 5.31
N LEU A 19 14.58 -0.26 4.35
CA LEU A 19 14.81 -0.88 3.05
C LEU A 19 15.73 -2.09 3.19
N ARG A 20 15.37 -3.16 2.50
CA ARG A 20 16.22 -4.33 2.30
C ARG A 20 16.16 -4.78 0.85
N ARG A 21 17.14 -5.54 0.41
CA ARG A 21 17.12 -6.15 -0.92
C ARG A 21 15.99 -7.17 -1.00
N LEU A 22 15.28 -7.13 -2.12
CA LEU A 22 14.30 -8.16 -2.44
C LEU A 22 15.00 -9.49 -2.66
N ALA A 23 14.49 -10.57 -2.08
CA ALA A 23 15.07 -11.89 -2.25
C ALA A 23 15.03 -12.32 -3.73
N PRO A 24 16.06 -13.03 -4.23
CA PRO A 24 16.05 -13.55 -5.60
C PRO A 24 14.80 -14.40 -5.88
N GLY A 25 14.13 -14.14 -7.01
CA GLY A 25 12.90 -14.84 -7.40
C GLY A 25 11.65 -14.41 -6.63
N ALA A 26 11.73 -13.48 -5.67
CA ALA A 26 10.55 -12.96 -5.00
C ALA A 26 9.75 -12.08 -5.97
N VAL A 27 8.45 -12.31 -6.01
CA VAL A 27 7.53 -11.51 -6.84
C VAL A 27 7.14 -10.21 -6.12
N GLN A 28 6.91 -9.15 -6.89
CA GLN A 28 6.60 -7.82 -6.36
C GLN A 28 5.11 -7.50 -6.43
N LEU A 29 4.38 -8.14 -7.33
CA LEU A 29 2.97 -7.89 -7.56
C LEU A 29 2.09 -9.05 -7.13
N THR A 30 0.81 -8.76 -6.93
CA THR A 30 -0.17 -9.68 -6.39
C THR A 30 -1.47 -9.56 -7.17
N PRO A 31 -1.84 -10.54 -8.00
CA PRO A 31 -3.12 -10.52 -8.72
C PRO A 31 -4.32 -10.38 -7.78
N THR A 32 -5.29 -9.54 -8.14
CA THR A 32 -6.55 -9.36 -7.38
C THR A 32 -7.49 -10.54 -7.55
N VAL A 33 -7.48 -11.16 -8.73
CA VAL A 33 -8.24 -12.36 -9.06
C VAL A 33 -7.22 -13.49 -9.28
N ALA A 34 -6.88 -14.18 -8.23
CA ALA A 34 -6.12 -15.42 -8.26
C ALA A 34 -6.96 -16.50 -7.61
N ALA A 35 -6.53 -17.78 -7.72
CA ALA A 35 -7.22 -18.95 -7.19
C ALA A 35 -7.61 -18.91 -5.70
N HIS A 36 -7.31 -17.82 -5.00
CA HIS A 36 -7.64 -17.60 -3.59
C HIS A 36 -8.62 -16.43 -3.43
N ARG A 37 -9.87 -16.76 -3.09
CA ARG A 37 -11.01 -15.87 -2.90
C ARG A 37 -10.78 -14.62 -1.99
N GLY A 38 -9.71 -14.57 -1.21
CA GLY A 38 -9.44 -13.47 -0.25
C GLY A 38 -9.11 -12.10 -0.88
N ARG A 39 -8.64 -12.06 -2.11
CA ARG A 39 -8.15 -10.82 -2.77
C ARG A 39 -9.18 -10.12 -3.64
N ALA A 40 -10.31 -10.72 -3.90
CA ALA A 40 -11.48 -10.03 -4.46
C ALA A 40 -11.88 -8.78 -3.64
N ARG A 41 -11.44 -8.69 -2.38
CA ARG A 41 -11.61 -7.49 -1.56
C ARG A 41 -10.85 -6.29 -2.11
N HIS A 42 -9.58 -6.44 -2.51
CA HIS A 42 -8.81 -5.35 -3.13
C HIS A 42 -9.49 -4.86 -4.40
N LEU A 43 -9.91 -5.79 -5.27
CA LEU A 43 -10.61 -5.44 -6.50
C LEU A 43 -11.91 -4.66 -6.22
N ARG A 44 -12.75 -5.13 -5.30
CA ARG A 44 -14.01 -4.47 -4.95
C ARG A 44 -13.80 -3.07 -4.37
N GLU A 45 -12.84 -2.92 -3.44
CA GLU A 45 -12.54 -1.62 -2.85
C GLU A 45 -11.95 -0.66 -3.89
N LYS A 46 -11.05 -1.13 -4.77
CA LYS A 46 -10.50 -0.32 -5.88
C LYS A 46 -11.56 0.08 -6.89
N LEU A 47 -12.45 -0.83 -7.29
CA LEU A 47 -13.58 -0.49 -8.16
C LEU A 47 -14.46 0.61 -7.56
N ALA A 48 -14.79 0.50 -6.28
CA ALA A 48 -15.60 1.50 -5.60
C ALA A 48 -14.89 2.87 -5.54
N VAL A 49 -13.59 2.88 -5.23
CA VAL A 49 -12.81 4.12 -5.14
C VAL A 49 -12.61 4.75 -6.52
N LEU A 50 -12.21 3.98 -7.52
CA LEU A 50 -11.97 4.50 -8.87
C LEU A 50 -13.28 4.95 -9.54
N GLY A 51 -14.40 4.32 -9.20
CA GLY A 51 -15.72 4.74 -9.65
C GLY A 51 -16.19 6.05 -9.02
N ALA A 52 -15.98 6.24 -7.71
CA ALA A 52 -16.53 7.36 -6.96
C ALA A 52 -15.53 8.50 -6.70
N PHE A 53 -14.22 8.20 -6.60
CA PHE A 53 -13.20 9.14 -6.12
C PHE A 53 -11.94 9.12 -6.98
N ARG A 54 -12.04 8.84 -8.28
CA ARG A 54 -10.90 8.74 -9.19
C ARG A 54 -9.99 9.96 -9.18
N SER A 55 -10.56 11.16 -9.05
CA SER A 55 -9.81 12.43 -8.98
C SER A 55 -8.93 12.57 -7.74
N GLN A 56 -9.12 11.72 -6.73
CA GLN A 56 -8.26 11.60 -5.55
C GLN A 56 -7.28 10.43 -5.67
N ALA A 57 -7.52 9.48 -6.59
CA ALA A 57 -6.77 8.25 -6.71
C ALA A 57 -5.85 8.18 -7.94
N MET A 58 -6.21 8.86 -9.03
CA MET A 58 -5.49 8.83 -10.32
C MET A 58 -5.03 10.25 -10.66
N LEU A 59 -3.75 10.52 -10.43
CA LEU A 59 -3.20 11.87 -10.45
C LEU A 59 -1.88 11.92 -11.24
N SER A 60 -1.70 12.96 -12.03
CA SER A 60 -0.45 13.23 -12.74
C SER A 60 -0.13 14.72 -12.72
N VAL A 61 1.14 15.05 -12.61
CA VAL A 61 1.61 16.41 -12.85
C VAL A 61 1.38 16.75 -14.34
N PRO A 62 0.86 17.93 -14.68
CA PRO A 62 0.66 18.33 -16.07
C PRO A 62 1.93 18.21 -16.91
N GLY A 63 1.82 17.56 -18.07
CA GLY A 63 2.94 17.37 -19.00
C GLY A 63 3.93 16.27 -18.62
N PHE A 64 3.72 15.55 -17.52
CA PHE A 64 4.58 14.41 -17.18
C PHE A 64 4.27 13.20 -18.08
N ASP A 65 5.29 12.64 -18.72
CA ASP A 65 5.17 11.41 -19.49
C ASP A 65 5.41 10.17 -18.61
N ALA A 66 4.34 9.49 -18.26
CA ALA A 66 4.38 8.25 -17.49
C ALA A 66 4.58 6.98 -18.35
N GLN A 67 4.54 7.09 -19.69
CA GLN A 67 4.52 5.91 -20.58
C GLN A 67 5.72 4.97 -20.39
N PRO A 68 6.98 5.44 -20.26
CA PRO A 68 8.11 4.52 -20.03
C PRO A 68 7.97 3.70 -18.75
N ALA A 69 7.50 4.33 -17.67
CA ALA A 69 7.31 3.66 -16.39
C ALA A 69 6.10 2.71 -16.40
N LEU A 70 5.02 3.08 -17.09
CA LEU A 70 3.86 2.21 -17.27
C LEU A 70 4.19 0.98 -18.14
N ALA A 71 5.01 1.16 -19.18
CA ALA A 71 5.51 0.06 -19.99
C ALA A 71 6.39 -0.90 -19.17
N ALA A 72 7.29 -0.36 -18.34
CA ALA A 72 8.12 -1.15 -17.43
C ALA A 72 7.28 -1.92 -16.40
N LEU A 73 6.30 -1.26 -15.78
CA LEU A 73 5.35 -1.90 -14.85
C LEU A 73 4.56 -3.02 -15.53
N ALA A 74 4.00 -2.76 -16.71
CA ALA A 74 3.20 -3.74 -17.42
C ALA A 74 4.03 -4.96 -17.86
N SER A 75 5.24 -4.73 -18.40
CA SER A 75 6.17 -5.80 -18.77
C SER A 75 6.57 -6.65 -17.56
N HIS A 76 6.88 -6.00 -16.44
CA HIS A 76 7.19 -6.66 -15.17
C HIS A 76 5.99 -7.51 -14.68
N ALA A 77 4.80 -6.93 -14.67
CA ALA A 77 3.57 -7.57 -14.24
C ALA A 77 3.21 -8.80 -15.09
N ALA A 78 3.34 -8.70 -16.42
CA ALA A 78 3.12 -9.79 -17.33
C ALA A 78 4.17 -10.91 -17.18
N GLY A 79 5.44 -10.54 -16.91
CA GLY A 79 6.51 -11.49 -16.63
C GLY A 79 6.31 -12.25 -15.32
N GLU A 80 5.91 -11.57 -14.25
CA GLU A 80 5.63 -12.22 -12.96
C GLU A 80 4.31 -13.02 -12.98
N HIS A 81 3.29 -12.52 -13.66
CA HIS A 81 1.91 -13.05 -13.60
C HIS A 81 1.23 -13.13 -14.97
N PRO A 82 1.70 -13.97 -15.91
CA PRO A 82 1.14 -14.07 -17.26
C PRO A 82 -0.33 -14.53 -17.29
N ALA A 83 -0.81 -15.14 -16.22
CA ALA A 83 -2.23 -15.47 -16.06
C ALA A 83 -3.10 -14.26 -15.65
N ALA A 84 -2.50 -13.22 -15.03
CA ALA A 84 -3.22 -12.03 -14.60
C ALA A 84 -3.15 -10.90 -15.63
N LEU A 85 -2.03 -10.78 -16.36
CA LEU A 85 -1.83 -9.79 -17.41
C LEU A 85 -1.05 -10.39 -18.58
N ARG A 86 -1.51 -10.14 -19.81
CA ARG A 86 -0.82 -10.47 -21.05
C ARG A 86 -0.71 -9.22 -21.89
N LEU A 87 0.44 -9.05 -22.52
CA LEU A 87 0.74 -7.94 -23.40
C LEU A 87 1.01 -8.44 -24.80
N ASP A 88 0.18 -8.01 -25.73
CA ASP A 88 0.41 -8.14 -27.17
C ASP A 88 0.68 -6.75 -27.76
N VAL A 89 1.15 -6.66 -29.00
CA VAL A 89 1.49 -5.41 -29.68
C VAL A 89 0.33 -4.41 -29.61
N ASP A 90 -0.88 -4.88 -29.87
CA ASP A 90 -2.09 -4.05 -29.98
C ASP A 90 -3.10 -4.32 -28.87
N ARG A 91 -2.73 -5.07 -27.81
CA ARG A 91 -3.72 -5.50 -26.83
C ARG A 91 -3.12 -5.76 -25.46
N TRP A 92 -3.78 -5.22 -24.44
CA TRP A 92 -3.52 -5.60 -23.06
C TRP A 92 -4.68 -6.44 -22.52
N THR A 93 -4.41 -7.61 -22.05
CA THR A 93 -5.42 -8.58 -21.62
C THR A 93 -5.26 -8.92 -20.16
N ALA A 94 -6.33 -8.78 -19.38
CA ALA A 94 -6.42 -9.22 -17.97
C ALA A 94 -7.45 -10.38 -17.87
N PRO A 95 -7.03 -11.62 -18.14
CA PRO A 95 -7.97 -12.76 -18.25
C PRO A 95 -8.78 -13.00 -16.99
N GLY A 96 -8.14 -12.89 -15.81
CA GLY A 96 -8.80 -13.05 -14.51
C GLY A 96 -9.88 -12.02 -14.24
N LEU A 97 -9.79 -10.83 -14.83
CA LEU A 97 -10.82 -9.79 -14.77
C LEU A 97 -11.90 -9.96 -15.84
N GLY A 98 -11.65 -10.77 -16.88
CA GLY A 98 -12.53 -10.92 -18.04
C GLY A 98 -12.52 -9.74 -19.00
N TRP A 99 -11.44 -8.94 -19.04
CA TRP A 99 -11.34 -7.71 -19.82
C TRP A 99 -10.00 -7.57 -20.55
N ALA A 100 -10.05 -6.87 -21.68
CA ALA A 100 -8.89 -6.41 -22.43
C ALA A 100 -9.05 -4.96 -22.86
N LEU A 101 -7.94 -4.32 -23.23
CA LEU A 101 -7.87 -3.06 -23.94
C LEU A 101 -7.26 -3.30 -25.31
N ASP A 102 -7.90 -2.80 -26.38
CA ASP A 102 -7.38 -2.87 -27.75
C ASP A 102 -6.30 -1.78 -28.00
N ALA A 103 -5.84 -1.66 -29.25
CA ALA A 103 -4.84 -0.67 -29.69
C ALA A 103 -5.27 0.79 -29.43
N ASP A 104 -6.56 1.06 -29.44
CA ASP A 104 -7.14 2.37 -29.13
C ASP A 104 -7.48 2.54 -27.64
N ASP A 105 -7.04 1.60 -26.79
CA ASP A 105 -7.38 1.52 -25.37
C ASP A 105 -8.89 1.42 -25.10
N ARG A 106 -9.66 0.83 -26.03
CA ARG A 106 -11.09 0.58 -25.83
C ARG A 106 -11.29 -0.73 -25.05
N PRO A 107 -12.15 -0.73 -24.00
CA PRO A 107 -12.44 -1.95 -23.25
C PRO A 107 -13.16 -2.98 -24.12
N GLN A 108 -12.67 -4.23 -24.07
CA GLN A 108 -13.20 -5.40 -24.75
C GLN A 108 -13.54 -6.46 -23.72
N ALA A 109 -14.80 -6.90 -23.67
CA ALA A 109 -15.23 -7.98 -22.78
C ALA A 109 -14.69 -9.33 -23.30
N LEU A 110 -14.15 -10.14 -22.39
CA LEU A 110 -13.73 -11.52 -22.64
C LEU A 110 -14.67 -12.52 -21.96
N GLY A 111 -15.66 -12.02 -21.22
CA GLY A 111 -16.50 -12.79 -20.31
C GLY A 111 -15.96 -12.74 -18.88
N GLY A 112 -16.78 -13.07 -17.89
CA GLY A 112 -16.39 -13.11 -16.48
C GLY A 112 -17.38 -12.39 -15.56
N ASP A 113 -17.06 -12.36 -14.27
CA ASP A 113 -17.97 -11.97 -13.18
C ASP A 113 -17.93 -10.47 -12.83
N TRP A 114 -17.20 -9.64 -13.63
CA TRP A 114 -16.92 -8.24 -13.28
C TRP A 114 -17.33 -7.27 -14.41
N PRO A 115 -18.62 -7.18 -14.79
CA PRO A 115 -19.07 -6.31 -15.89
C PRO A 115 -18.82 -4.82 -15.59
N GLU A 116 -18.81 -4.40 -14.32
CA GLU A 116 -18.55 -3.03 -13.88
C GLU A 116 -17.14 -2.52 -14.25
N ILE A 117 -16.17 -3.41 -14.47
CA ILE A 117 -14.82 -3.03 -14.92
C ILE A 117 -14.88 -2.37 -16.29
N GLY A 118 -15.65 -2.91 -17.22
CA GLY A 118 -15.80 -2.33 -18.56
C GLY A 118 -16.38 -0.93 -18.53
N LEU A 119 -17.41 -0.72 -17.71
CA LEU A 119 -18.02 0.61 -17.51
C LEU A 119 -17.02 1.59 -16.91
N LEU A 120 -16.27 1.17 -15.89
CA LEU A 120 -15.26 1.99 -15.27
C LEU A 120 -14.17 2.38 -16.28
N LEU A 121 -13.58 1.39 -17.00
CA LEU A 121 -12.51 1.65 -17.96
C LEU A 121 -12.98 2.54 -19.12
N ALA A 122 -14.20 2.34 -19.62
CA ALA A 122 -14.78 3.20 -20.66
C ALA A 122 -14.97 4.64 -20.18
N GLY A 123 -15.31 4.83 -18.90
CA GLY A 123 -15.48 6.14 -18.27
C GLY A 123 -14.17 6.86 -17.91
N LEU A 124 -13.03 6.17 -17.98
CA LEU A 124 -11.72 6.80 -17.78
C LEU A 124 -11.26 7.55 -19.02
N PRO A 125 -10.53 8.69 -18.86
CA PRO A 125 -9.73 9.27 -19.93
C PRO A 125 -8.81 8.22 -20.56
N ARG A 126 -8.52 8.32 -21.86
CA ARG A 126 -7.77 7.29 -22.59
C ARG A 126 -6.43 6.96 -21.92
N GLU A 127 -5.68 7.96 -21.51
CA GLU A 127 -4.37 7.83 -20.84
C GLU A 127 -4.43 7.09 -19.50
N TRP A 128 -5.63 6.99 -18.89
CA TRP A 128 -5.84 6.31 -17.62
C TRP A 128 -6.43 4.91 -17.75
N ARG A 129 -6.77 4.43 -18.95
CA ARG A 129 -7.39 3.11 -19.12
C ARG A 129 -6.42 1.97 -18.85
N ARG A 130 -5.20 2.02 -19.42
CA ARG A 130 -4.14 1.02 -19.10
C ARG A 130 -3.73 1.07 -17.63
N PRO A 131 -3.44 2.24 -17.02
CA PRO A 131 -3.27 2.33 -15.58
C PRO A 131 -4.44 1.78 -14.77
N GLY A 132 -5.67 2.04 -15.18
CA GLY A 132 -6.88 1.52 -14.55
C GLY A 132 -6.95 -0.02 -14.61
N LEU A 133 -6.64 -0.61 -15.77
CA LEU A 133 -6.58 -2.06 -15.91
C LEU A 133 -5.52 -2.68 -15.00
N LEU A 134 -4.32 -2.09 -14.94
CA LEU A 134 -3.25 -2.52 -14.03
C LEU A 134 -3.68 -2.40 -12.56
N ALA A 135 -4.24 -1.25 -12.16
CA ALA A 135 -4.70 -1.01 -10.79
C ALA A 135 -5.79 -2.01 -10.35
N LEU A 136 -6.62 -2.49 -11.29
CA LEU A 136 -7.65 -3.50 -11.01
C LEU A 136 -7.09 -4.93 -11.07
N ALA A 137 -6.12 -5.20 -11.94
CA ALA A 137 -5.51 -6.54 -12.07
C ALA A 137 -4.62 -6.90 -10.86
N PHE A 138 -4.03 -5.90 -10.20
CA PHE A 138 -3.12 -6.10 -9.07
C PHE A 138 -3.59 -5.41 -7.79
N ALA A 139 -3.28 -6.04 -6.66
CA ALA A 139 -3.68 -5.54 -5.34
C ALA A 139 -2.89 -4.30 -4.91
N GLU A 140 -1.68 -4.13 -5.44
CA GLU A 140 -0.81 -2.99 -5.17
C GLU A 140 -1.38 -1.70 -5.78
N ASP A 141 -1.21 -0.60 -5.05
CA ASP A 141 -1.27 0.75 -5.59
C ASP A 141 0.10 1.13 -6.18
N PHE A 142 0.11 2.11 -7.08
CA PHE A 142 1.29 2.51 -7.85
C PHE A 142 1.57 4.00 -7.73
N ALA A 143 2.83 4.34 -7.55
CA ALA A 143 3.33 5.71 -7.66
C ALA A 143 4.63 5.71 -8.48
N LEU A 144 4.90 6.79 -9.21
CA LEU A 144 6.19 6.96 -9.87
C LEU A 144 7.09 7.84 -9.02
N LEU A 145 8.33 7.39 -8.86
CA LEU A 145 9.40 8.13 -8.22
C LEU A 145 10.41 8.55 -9.30
N ASP A 146 10.64 9.85 -9.41
CA ASP A 146 11.58 10.44 -10.36
C ASP A 146 12.85 10.86 -9.62
N ALA A 147 14.01 10.30 -10.00
CA ALA A 147 15.28 10.59 -9.34
C ALA A 147 15.87 11.96 -9.72
N ALA A 148 15.49 12.52 -10.88
CA ALA A 148 15.98 13.83 -11.30
C ALA A 148 15.48 14.95 -10.38
N THR A 149 14.22 14.84 -9.95
CA THR A 149 13.54 15.83 -9.13
C THR A 149 13.29 15.36 -7.69
N ALA A 150 13.50 14.07 -7.41
CA ALA A 150 13.11 13.38 -6.19
C ALA A 150 11.61 13.59 -5.83
N THR A 151 10.73 13.65 -6.84
CA THR A 151 9.28 13.89 -6.68
C THR A 151 8.45 12.65 -7.02
N LEU A 152 7.14 12.74 -6.73
CA LEU A 152 6.12 11.77 -7.13
C LEU A 152 5.24 12.38 -8.24
N PRO A 153 5.65 12.33 -9.52
CA PRO A 153 4.95 13.02 -10.60
C PRO A 153 3.68 12.31 -11.08
N TRP A 154 3.44 11.06 -10.68
CA TRP A 154 2.29 10.27 -11.10
C TRP A 154 1.87 9.27 -10.02
N LEU A 155 0.56 9.14 -9.78
CA LEU A 155 -0.04 8.27 -8.76
C LEU A 155 -1.27 7.53 -9.31
N ALA A 156 -1.38 6.23 -9.05
CA ALA A 156 -2.61 5.44 -9.11
C ALA A 156 -2.79 4.75 -7.76
N VAL A 157 -3.29 5.49 -6.77
CA VAL A 157 -3.39 5.07 -5.37
C VAL A 157 -4.83 5.09 -4.92
N ALA A 158 -5.46 3.92 -4.89
CA ALA A 158 -6.85 3.74 -4.47
C ALA A 158 -6.98 3.39 -2.98
N LEU A 159 -5.94 2.86 -2.35
CA LEU A 159 -6.00 2.29 -0.99
C LEU A 159 -5.01 2.97 -0.02
N PRO A 160 -5.00 4.31 0.08
CA PRO A 160 -4.04 5.02 0.93
C PRO A 160 -4.23 4.66 2.41
N SER A 161 -3.13 4.73 3.19
CA SER A 161 -3.12 4.46 4.63
C SER A 161 -3.09 5.76 5.44
N MET A 162 -4.23 6.42 5.60
CA MET A 162 -4.40 7.65 6.38
C MET A 162 -3.64 8.86 5.78
N TRP A 163 -3.46 8.90 4.48
CA TRP A 163 -2.91 10.03 3.74
C TRP A 163 -3.70 10.30 2.44
N ALA A 164 -3.59 11.53 1.93
CA ALA A 164 -4.31 11.98 0.75
C ALA A 164 -3.37 12.03 -0.45
N PRO A 165 -3.61 11.23 -1.53
CA PRO A 165 -2.76 11.22 -2.73
C PRO A 165 -2.64 12.60 -3.39
N GLU A 166 -3.72 13.38 -3.40
CA GLU A 166 -3.76 14.73 -3.96
C GLU A 166 -2.86 15.74 -3.23
N GLN A 167 -2.46 15.44 -2.00
CA GLN A 167 -1.48 16.25 -1.25
C GLN A 167 -0.03 15.81 -1.49
N LYS A 168 0.17 14.69 -2.19
CA LYS A 168 1.50 14.10 -2.43
C LYS A 168 1.96 14.23 -3.87
N ILE A 169 1.04 14.36 -4.82
CA ILE A 169 1.36 14.50 -6.24
C ILE A 169 2.29 15.70 -6.49
N GLY A 170 3.36 15.50 -7.25
CA GLY A 170 4.38 16.50 -7.58
C GLY A 170 5.28 16.92 -6.42
N ARG A 171 5.04 16.43 -5.19
CA ARG A 171 5.85 16.80 -4.02
C ARG A 171 7.17 16.07 -3.99
N HIS A 172 8.19 16.74 -3.46
CA HIS A 172 9.48 16.16 -3.19
C HIS A 172 9.36 15.07 -2.10
N PHE A 173 10.15 14.01 -2.20
CA PHE A 173 10.12 12.87 -1.27
C PHE A 173 10.23 13.28 0.21
N ALA A 174 11.07 14.27 0.52
CA ALA A 174 11.19 14.79 1.88
C ALA A 174 9.90 15.48 2.36
N GLU A 175 9.21 16.23 1.49
CA GLU A 175 7.93 16.89 1.81
C GLU A 175 6.80 15.88 1.98
N VAL A 176 6.79 14.80 1.18
CA VAL A 176 5.84 13.69 1.32
C VAL A 176 5.92 13.09 2.72
N HIS A 177 7.13 13.02 3.30
CA HIS A 177 7.39 12.44 4.62
C HIS A 177 7.46 13.48 5.76
N ALA A 178 7.39 14.78 5.46
CA ALA A 178 7.43 15.83 6.47
C ALA A 178 6.37 15.68 7.59
N PRO A 179 5.11 15.23 7.32
CA PRO A 179 4.12 15.02 8.37
C PRO A 179 4.38 13.79 9.25
N VAL A 180 5.29 12.89 8.85
CA VAL A 180 5.59 11.66 9.60
C VAL A 180 6.39 12.04 10.84
N ALA A 181 5.92 11.64 12.02
CA ALA A 181 6.63 11.90 13.26
C ALA A 181 7.99 11.18 13.31
N ASP A 182 8.98 11.77 13.93
CA ASP A 182 10.35 11.24 14.09
C ASP A 182 11.04 10.90 12.75
N ASN A 183 10.73 11.64 11.68
CA ASN A 183 11.11 11.38 10.31
C ASN A 183 12.56 11.74 9.92
N ARG A 184 13.39 12.23 10.84
CA ARG A 184 14.73 12.79 10.55
C ARG A 184 15.61 11.86 9.71
N LEU A 185 15.58 10.56 9.97
CA LEU A 185 16.37 9.57 9.22
C LEU A 185 15.85 9.40 7.77
N ILE A 186 14.53 9.52 7.57
CA ILE A 186 13.91 9.37 6.26
C ILE A 186 14.15 10.62 5.42
N THR A 187 13.88 11.80 5.99
CA THR A 187 14.02 13.08 5.27
C THR A 187 15.48 13.44 5.02
N GLY A 188 16.37 13.16 5.98
CA GLY A 188 17.81 13.38 5.81
C GLY A 188 18.46 12.46 4.76
N ALA A 189 17.88 11.30 4.51
CA ALA A 189 18.36 10.35 3.50
C ALA A 189 17.55 10.40 2.18
N ALA A 190 16.68 11.39 1.98
CA ALA A 190 15.75 11.44 0.85
C ALA A 190 16.43 11.25 -0.52
N GLY A 191 17.44 12.05 -0.84
CA GLY A 191 18.15 11.94 -2.11
C GLY A 191 18.87 10.60 -2.31
N PRO A 192 19.70 10.14 -1.36
CA PRO A 192 20.32 8.80 -1.41
C PRO A 192 19.30 7.66 -1.55
N LEU A 193 18.18 7.71 -0.84
CA LEU A 193 17.13 6.69 -0.91
C LEU A 193 16.48 6.64 -2.29
N VAL A 194 16.09 7.79 -2.83
CA VAL A 194 15.51 7.87 -4.18
C VAL A 194 16.49 7.32 -5.21
N LYS A 195 17.76 7.75 -5.15
CA LYS A 195 18.82 7.26 -6.05
C LYS A 195 19.03 5.76 -5.92
N LEU A 196 18.96 5.21 -4.71
CA LEU A 196 19.15 3.77 -4.46
C LEU A 196 18.03 2.94 -5.11
N VAL A 197 16.77 3.32 -4.89
CA VAL A 197 15.61 2.52 -5.34
C VAL A 197 15.30 2.66 -6.83
N THR A 198 15.90 3.65 -7.50
CA THR A 198 15.75 3.85 -8.95
C THR A 198 16.87 3.18 -9.78
N GLN A 199 17.85 2.53 -9.14
CA GLN A 199 18.91 1.79 -9.85
C GLN A 199 18.38 0.47 -10.43
N GLU A 200 18.70 0.19 -11.69
CA GLU A 200 18.20 -1.00 -12.39
C GLU A 200 18.75 -2.33 -11.84
N ALA A 201 19.94 -2.31 -11.28
CA ALA A 201 20.64 -3.52 -10.87
C ALA A 201 20.04 -4.21 -9.65
N GLU A 202 19.26 -3.50 -8.85
CA GLU A 202 18.80 -3.99 -7.56
C GLU A 202 17.32 -3.70 -7.34
N ARG A 203 16.64 -4.62 -6.65
CA ARG A 203 15.26 -4.45 -6.23
C ARG A 203 15.19 -4.35 -4.73
N TRP A 204 14.33 -3.47 -4.26
CA TRP A 204 14.21 -3.15 -2.85
C TRP A 204 12.79 -3.36 -2.37
N GLU A 205 12.67 -3.76 -1.11
CA GLU A 205 11.38 -3.83 -0.40
C GLU A 205 11.50 -3.26 1.01
N ARG A 206 10.37 -2.88 1.56
CA ARG A 206 10.22 -2.55 2.98
C ARG A 206 8.83 -2.92 3.46
N PHE A 207 8.69 -3.05 4.77
CA PHE A 207 7.42 -3.32 5.42
C PHE A 207 7.09 -2.23 6.43
N VAL A 208 5.81 -1.87 6.49
CA VAL A 208 5.28 -0.87 7.43
C VAL A 208 4.06 -1.45 8.12
N TRP A 209 3.82 -1.09 9.37
CA TRP A 209 2.65 -1.49 10.10
C TRP A 209 2.08 -0.36 10.94
N THR A 210 0.80 -0.45 11.24
CA THR A 210 0.11 0.39 12.23
C THR A 210 -1.10 -0.34 12.78
N LEU A 211 -1.66 0.17 13.86
CA LEU A 211 -2.97 -0.22 14.40
C LEU A 211 -4.01 0.82 13.96
N THR A 212 -5.22 0.37 13.65
CA THR A 212 -6.29 1.25 13.20
C THR A 212 -7.67 0.70 13.60
N ALA A 213 -8.63 1.58 13.86
CA ALA A 213 -10.03 1.21 14.02
C ALA A 213 -10.75 0.97 12.67
N HIS A 214 -10.11 1.30 11.55
CA HIS A 214 -10.79 1.25 10.24
C HIS A 214 -10.62 -0.11 9.58
N PRO A 215 -11.73 -0.82 9.30
CA PRO A 215 -11.70 -2.13 8.67
C PRO A 215 -11.56 -2.06 7.15
N ARG A 216 -11.39 -0.89 6.54
CA ARG A 216 -11.29 -0.73 5.08
C ARG A 216 -9.85 -0.60 4.63
N LEU A 217 -9.54 -1.15 3.46
CA LEU A 217 -8.25 -0.94 2.78
C LEU A 217 -8.10 0.53 2.36
N HIS A 218 -9.17 1.12 1.80
CA HIS A 218 -9.22 2.54 1.51
C HIS A 218 -9.35 3.35 2.81
N ALA A 219 -8.30 4.04 3.21
CA ALA A 219 -8.27 4.88 4.41
C ALA A 219 -7.81 6.31 4.08
N HIS A 220 -8.53 6.96 3.15
CA HIS A 220 -8.33 8.37 2.84
C HIS A 220 -8.82 9.25 4.02
N PRO A 221 -8.06 10.29 4.47
CA PRO A 221 -8.42 11.08 5.65
C PRO A 221 -9.81 11.70 5.62
N GLN A 222 -10.32 12.07 4.45
CA GLN A 222 -11.67 12.62 4.28
C GLN A 222 -12.79 11.55 4.31
N ARG A 223 -12.43 10.24 4.35
CA ARG A 223 -13.38 9.12 4.25
C ARG A 223 -13.35 8.21 5.47
N VAL A 224 -12.46 8.47 6.41
CA VAL A 224 -12.36 7.73 7.66
C VAL A 224 -12.85 8.60 8.81
N ASP A 225 -13.46 7.95 9.81
CA ASP A 225 -13.89 8.65 11.01
C ASP A 225 -12.68 9.15 11.80
N ALA A 226 -12.64 10.45 12.05
CA ALA A 226 -11.59 11.08 12.85
C ALA A 226 -11.62 10.63 14.32
N ALA A 227 -12.79 10.26 14.84
CA ALA A 227 -12.94 9.75 16.20
C ALA A 227 -12.38 8.31 16.37
N ARG A 228 -12.14 7.60 15.27
CA ARG A 228 -11.52 6.27 15.20
C ARG A 228 -12.21 5.25 16.11
N TRP A 229 -11.72 5.04 17.34
CA TRP A 229 -12.35 4.11 18.30
C TRP A 229 -13.60 4.68 18.98
N GLY A 230 -13.84 6.01 18.87
CA GLY A 230 -15.03 6.66 19.43
C GLY A 230 -15.22 6.37 20.93
N PRO A 231 -16.45 6.11 21.36
CA PRO A 231 -16.76 5.87 22.78
C PRO A 231 -16.01 4.67 23.39
N ILE A 232 -15.58 3.70 22.58
CA ILE A 232 -14.88 2.50 23.08
C ILE A 232 -13.54 2.88 23.73
N ALA A 233 -12.87 3.92 23.23
CA ALA A 233 -11.60 4.40 23.80
C ALA A 233 -11.77 4.95 25.23
N GLN A 234 -12.97 5.35 25.63
CA GLN A 234 -13.28 5.92 26.93
C GLN A 234 -13.79 4.90 27.94
N MET A 235 -13.82 3.59 27.59
CA MET A 235 -14.28 2.55 28.47
C MET A 235 -13.35 2.38 29.68
N PRO A 236 -13.86 1.95 30.86
CA PRO A 236 -13.04 1.66 32.03
C PRO A 236 -11.95 0.64 31.71
N GLY A 237 -10.77 0.79 32.34
CA GLY A 237 -9.61 -0.09 32.12
C GLY A 237 -9.79 -1.50 32.71
N THR A 238 -10.79 -2.23 32.22
CA THR A 238 -11.05 -3.63 32.60
C THR A 238 -10.56 -4.59 31.49
N PRO A 239 -10.28 -5.86 31.81
CA PRO A 239 -9.92 -6.85 30.79
C PRO A 239 -10.95 -6.99 29.67
N ALA A 240 -12.25 -6.87 29.98
CA ALA A 240 -13.32 -6.94 29.01
C ALA A 240 -13.33 -5.72 28.07
N ALA A 241 -13.10 -4.51 28.61
CA ALA A 241 -12.98 -3.28 27.80
C ALA A 241 -11.74 -3.33 26.89
N ASP A 242 -10.58 -3.77 27.40
CA ASP A 242 -9.37 -3.95 26.59
C ASP A 242 -9.60 -4.94 25.43
N ALA A 243 -10.30 -6.07 25.72
CA ALA A 243 -10.64 -7.06 24.70
C ALA A 243 -11.59 -6.49 23.63
N GLN A 244 -12.56 -5.63 24.03
CA GLN A 244 -13.45 -4.97 23.09
C GLN A 244 -12.70 -3.97 22.21
N ILE A 245 -11.73 -3.23 22.77
CA ILE A 245 -10.86 -2.33 21.96
C ILE A 245 -10.04 -3.15 20.98
N ALA A 246 -9.43 -4.26 21.41
CA ALA A 246 -8.66 -5.14 20.53
C ALA A 246 -9.53 -5.74 19.41
N ALA A 247 -10.77 -6.15 19.70
CA ALA A 247 -11.73 -6.68 18.73
C ALA A 247 -12.16 -5.64 17.67
N ASN A 248 -12.10 -4.35 18.01
CA ASN A 248 -12.36 -3.23 17.11
C ASN A 248 -11.08 -2.59 16.55
N THR A 249 -9.97 -3.27 16.65
CA THR A 249 -8.67 -2.84 16.14
C THR A 249 -8.20 -3.78 15.03
N TRP A 250 -7.57 -3.20 14.04
CA TRP A 250 -7.02 -3.90 12.89
C TRP A 250 -5.51 -3.69 12.84
N TRP A 251 -4.78 -4.77 12.55
CA TRP A 251 -3.39 -4.76 12.16
C TRP A 251 -3.33 -4.40 10.68
N ARG A 252 -2.90 -3.16 10.38
CA ARG A 252 -2.72 -2.67 9.03
C ARG A 252 -1.27 -2.75 8.65
N THR A 253 -0.99 -3.40 7.54
CA THR A 253 0.37 -3.57 7.04
C THR A 253 0.49 -3.09 5.60
N GLU A 254 1.68 -2.64 5.24
CA GLU A 254 2.06 -2.38 3.87
C GLU A 254 3.33 -3.15 3.53
N ARG A 255 3.34 -3.81 2.38
CA ARG A 255 4.56 -4.19 1.70
C ARG A 255 4.79 -3.20 0.58
N GLN A 256 5.93 -2.58 0.56
CA GLN A 256 6.33 -1.57 -0.39
C GLN A 256 7.52 -2.10 -1.18
N THR A 257 7.46 -2.05 -2.52
CA THR A 257 8.57 -2.46 -3.39
C THR A 257 8.83 -1.41 -4.47
N PHE A 258 9.96 -1.53 -5.17
CA PHE A 258 10.36 -0.61 -6.21
C PHE A 258 10.74 -1.41 -7.46
N ILE A 259 10.16 -1.04 -8.61
CA ILE A 259 10.46 -1.59 -9.93
C ILE A 259 11.17 -0.52 -10.73
N PRO A 260 12.50 -0.58 -10.92
CA PRO A 260 13.21 0.40 -11.71
C PRO A 260 12.73 0.42 -13.17
N VAL A 261 12.73 1.60 -13.77
CA VAL A 261 12.39 1.79 -15.18
C VAL A 261 13.66 1.63 -16.02
N PRO A 262 13.77 0.59 -16.87
CA PRO A 262 14.99 0.30 -17.61
C PRO A 262 15.27 1.34 -18.70
N GLY A 263 16.56 1.44 -19.11
CA GLY A 263 17.00 2.26 -20.21
C GLY A 263 16.96 3.77 -19.97
N ARG A 264 16.77 4.22 -18.71
CA ARG A 264 16.82 5.64 -18.36
C ARG A 264 18.25 6.08 -18.03
N PRO A 265 18.69 7.26 -18.48
CA PRO A 265 19.97 7.80 -18.04
C PRO A 265 20.01 7.95 -16.51
N ALA A 266 21.18 7.79 -15.91
CA ALA A 266 21.34 7.88 -14.46
C ALA A 266 20.77 9.17 -13.83
N GLY A 267 20.85 10.31 -14.55
CA GLY A 267 20.28 11.58 -14.13
C GLY A 267 18.75 11.71 -14.30
N ALA A 268 18.10 10.74 -14.97
CA ALA A 268 16.65 10.70 -15.20
C ALA A 268 16.05 9.33 -14.82
N ALA A 269 16.73 8.60 -13.92
CA ALA A 269 16.26 7.30 -13.44
C ALA A 269 14.91 7.42 -12.76
N GLN A 270 14.07 6.41 -12.93
CA GLN A 270 12.72 6.34 -12.35
C GLN A 270 12.47 4.95 -11.77
N ALA A 271 11.55 4.87 -10.82
CA ALA A 271 11.02 3.60 -10.35
C ALA A 271 9.52 3.67 -10.14
N VAL A 272 8.85 2.55 -10.39
CA VAL A 272 7.47 2.35 -9.94
C VAL A 272 7.52 1.89 -8.50
N PHE A 273 6.97 2.68 -7.62
CA PHE A 273 6.76 2.35 -6.22
C PHE A 273 5.42 1.63 -6.08
N THR A 274 5.44 0.42 -5.54
CA THR A 274 4.25 -0.42 -5.35
C THR A 274 3.89 -0.50 -3.87
N ILE A 275 2.61 -0.46 -3.54
CA ILE A 275 2.12 -0.47 -2.16
C ILE A 275 1.02 -1.51 -2.02
N LEU A 276 1.33 -2.65 -1.41
CA LEU A 276 0.34 -3.66 -1.03
C LEU A 276 -0.15 -3.41 0.39
N VAL A 277 -1.39 -3.00 0.52
CA VAL A 277 -2.05 -2.83 1.82
C VAL A 277 -2.74 -4.12 2.24
N SER A 278 -2.58 -4.52 3.49
CA SER A 278 -3.32 -5.65 4.08
C SER A 278 -3.90 -5.28 5.44
N LEU A 279 -5.02 -5.91 5.79
CA LEU A 279 -5.71 -5.72 7.06
C LEU A 279 -6.09 -7.06 7.67
N THR A 280 -5.67 -7.26 8.91
CA THR A 280 -6.03 -8.43 9.73
C THR A 280 -6.67 -7.94 11.03
N PRO A 281 -7.79 -8.51 11.49
CA PRO A 281 -8.28 -8.21 12.84
C PRO A 281 -7.17 -8.43 13.87
N LEU A 282 -6.94 -7.48 14.78
CA LEU A 282 -5.82 -7.55 15.73
C LEU A 282 -5.83 -8.84 16.54
N VAL A 283 -7.03 -9.32 16.92
CA VAL A 283 -7.23 -10.57 17.66
C VAL A 283 -6.76 -11.83 16.91
N ARG A 284 -6.48 -11.72 15.61
CA ARG A 284 -6.00 -12.79 14.74
C ARG A 284 -4.66 -12.45 14.06
N ALA A 285 -3.97 -11.41 14.51
CA ALA A 285 -2.81 -10.89 13.80
C ALA A 285 -1.48 -11.57 14.20
N PHE A 286 -1.47 -12.33 15.29
CA PHE A 286 -0.25 -12.89 15.87
C PHE A 286 -0.39 -14.40 16.02
N ASP A 287 0.25 -15.13 15.10
CA ASP A 287 0.19 -16.59 15.03
C ASP A 287 1.43 -17.26 15.66
N ALA A 288 2.55 -16.52 15.78
CA ALA A 288 3.79 -17.06 16.31
C ALA A 288 4.06 -16.57 17.75
N PRO A 289 4.68 -17.41 18.58
CA PRO A 289 5.12 -17.02 19.93
C PRO A 289 5.99 -15.76 19.90
N GLY A 290 5.78 -14.87 20.84
CA GLY A 290 6.58 -13.65 20.99
C GLY A 290 6.16 -12.47 20.09
N GLN A 291 5.33 -12.66 19.06
CA GLN A 291 4.90 -11.55 18.19
C GLN A 291 4.09 -10.50 18.97
N ALA A 292 3.15 -10.92 19.81
CA ALA A 292 2.38 -10.02 20.66
C ALA A 292 3.27 -9.24 21.65
N ALA A 293 4.25 -9.89 22.27
CA ALA A 293 5.21 -9.26 23.15
C ALA A 293 6.04 -8.21 22.43
N ARG A 294 6.50 -8.50 21.21
CA ARG A 294 7.29 -7.59 20.41
C ARG A 294 6.49 -6.37 19.94
N VAL A 295 5.21 -6.56 19.57
CA VAL A 295 4.32 -5.43 19.25
C VAL A 295 4.01 -4.61 20.51
N HIS A 296 3.85 -5.26 21.68
CA HIS A 296 3.72 -4.56 22.96
C HIS A 296 4.91 -3.64 23.21
N GLU A 297 6.14 -4.16 23.13
CA GLU A 297 7.36 -3.37 23.34
C GLU A 297 7.49 -2.23 22.30
N ALA A 298 7.21 -2.52 21.03
CA ALA A 298 7.21 -1.50 19.98
C ALA A 298 6.18 -0.40 20.26
N LEU A 299 4.95 -0.74 20.65
CA LEU A 299 3.90 0.22 20.97
C LEU A 299 4.22 1.02 22.24
N ALA A 300 4.78 0.38 23.27
CA ALA A 300 5.16 1.00 24.53
C ALA A 300 6.29 2.05 24.35
N SER A 301 7.19 1.82 23.39
CA SER A 301 8.33 2.68 23.11
C SER A 301 8.08 3.77 22.07
N MET A 302 6.86 3.88 21.51
CA MET A 302 6.52 4.97 20.60
C MET A 302 6.54 6.32 21.32
N SER A 303 7.13 7.34 20.69
CA SER A 303 7.07 8.71 21.20
C SER A 303 5.63 9.26 21.18
N ALA A 304 5.34 10.26 22.01
CA ALA A 304 4.04 10.93 21.99
C ALA A 304 3.71 11.50 20.60
N ALA A 305 4.71 11.97 19.86
CA ALA A 305 4.55 12.45 18.48
C ALA A 305 4.13 11.34 17.53
N VAL A 306 4.72 10.15 17.62
CA VAL A 306 4.35 8.98 16.81
C VAL A 306 2.95 8.48 17.17
N LEU A 307 2.61 8.43 18.46
CA LEU A 307 1.27 8.05 18.92
C LEU A 307 0.20 9.02 18.40
N ALA A 308 0.45 10.32 18.49
CA ALA A 308 -0.44 11.35 17.96
C ALA A 308 -0.60 11.23 16.43
N TYR A 309 0.52 11.11 15.69
CA TYR A 309 0.53 10.94 14.24
C TYR A 309 -0.28 9.71 13.80
N ARG A 310 -0.15 8.60 14.52
CA ARG A 310 -0.89 7.35 14.24
C ARG A 310 -2.30 7.34 14.85
N GLY A 311 -2.64 8.33 15.68
CA GLY A 311 -3.90 8.43 16.41
C GLY A 311 -4.10 7.29 17.41
N LEU A 312 -3.04 6.88 18.09
CA LEU A 312 -3.05 5.77 19.05
C LEU A 312 -3.07 6.24 20.51
N GLY A 313 -2.99 7.55 20.76
CA GLY A 313 -2.86 8.10 22.12
C GLY A 313 -3.90 7.56 23.09
N ASP A 314 -5.18 7.63 22.73
CA ASP A 314 -6.31 7.25 23.58
C ASP A 314 -6.43 5.74 23.82
N VAL A 315 -5.83 4.92 22.94
CA VAL A 315 -5.96 3.45 22.98
C VAL A 315 -4.64 2.74 23.26
N GLN A 316 -3.53 3.47 23.44
CA GLN A 316 -2.25 2.86 23.74
C GLN A 316 -2.31 2.00 24.99
N ALA A 317 -2.80 2.55 26.12
CA ALA A 317 -2.82 1.86 27.41
C ALA A 317 -3.67 0.57 27.39
N PRO A 318 -4.94 0.57 26.90
CA PRO A 318 -5.73 -0.65 26.81
C PRO A 318 -5.14 -1.67 25.82
N LEU A 319 -4.56 -1.24 24.69
CA LEU A 319 -3.89 -2.15 23.76
C LEU A 319 -2.64 -2.78 24.36
N LEU A 320 -1.85 -2.04 25.14
CA LEU A 320 -0.70 -2.60 25.86
C LEU A 320 -1.14 -3.66 26.87
N ARG A 321 -2.17 -3.40 27.67
CA ARG A 321 -2.69 -4.41 28.62
C ARG A 321 -3.21 -5.66 27.92
N TRP A 322 -3.89 -5.49 26.77
CA TRP A 322 -4.36 -6.63 25.98
C TRP A 322 -3.20 -7.42 25.38
N LEU A 323 -2.22 -6.75 24.76
CA LEU A 323 -1.03 -7.38 24.16
C LEU A 323 -0.20 -8.12 25.22
N ALA A 324 -0.06 -7.57 26.43
CA ALA A 324 0.66 -8.22 27.53
C ALA A 324 -0.01 -9.56 27.93
N ARG A 325 -1.35 -9.59 28.00
CA ARG A 325 -2.10 -10.85 28.25
C ARG A 325 -1.93 -11.82 27.09
N ARG A 326 -2.07 -11.36 25.86
CA ARG A 326 -1.92 -12.19 24.66
C ARG A 326 -0.52 -12.79 24.50
N ALA A 327 0.52 -12.10 24.99
CA ALA A 327 1.90 -12.55 24.93
C ALA A 327 2.20 -13.77 25.81
N VAL A 328 1.40 -14.00 26.87
CA VAL A 328 1.56 -15.14 27.80
C VAL A 328 0.56 -16.27 27.54
N GLU A 329 -0.43 -16.05 26.66
CA GLU A 329 -1.34 -17.10 26.25
C GLU A 329 -0.63 -18.09 25.32
N PRO A 330 -0.82 -19.42 25.50
CA PRO A 330 -0.30 -20.39 24.54
C PRO A 330 -0.90 -20.12 23.15
N ALA A 331 -0.11 -20.39 22.10
CA ALA A 331 -0.61 -20.35 20.73
C ALA A 331 -1.78 -21.35 20.61
N ALA A 332 -2.92 -20.88 20.10
CA ALA A 332 -4.13 -21.67 19.95
C ALA A 332 -4.02 -22.67 18.79
#